data_b02cd6bb757897e0331f10ef86893988
#
_entry.id   b02cd6bb757897e0331f10ef86893988
#
_cell.length_a   1.000
_cell.length_b   1.000
_cell.length_c   1.000
_cell.angle_alpha   90.00
_cell.angle_beta   90.00
_cell.angle_gamma   90.00
#
_symmetry.space_group_name_H-M   'P 1'
#
loop_
_entity.id
_entity.type
_entity.pdbx_description
1 polymer ?
#
loop_
_entity_poly.entity_id
_entity_poly.type
_entity_poly.pdbx_seq_one_letter_code
_entity_poly.pdbx_strand_id
1 'polypeptide(L)'
;MNDCEYEQMYQLEAFYWWFVARRKLIHDVVADGHNFPQDATILDIGCGTGLNNELLSEFGQVWGTDRSEHALNFSRKRGIENLVLSNAEDLQFADESFNLVTALDVLEHVDDDLQALSEIWRVTKADGLFVITVPAYGFLWSEHDEALHHRRRYTAHELRNKLTNAGFEVDRSTYFISLLFFPILFMRIAQNLGKKSLRPKTSHVVLPKWMNSLLIKILDLERLYLKWSNLPFGVSIVCTARKPKAKETPVAPREESPIMQMQL
;
A
#
# COMPACT_ATOMS: atom_id res chain seq x y z
N MET A 1 -3.29 15.00 -5.59
CA MET A 1 -1.99 15.64 -5.25
C MET A 1 -1.66 16.66 -6.32
N ASN A 2 -1.04 17.81 -6.00
CA ASN A 2 -0.64 18.82 -6.98
C ASN A 2 0.69 18.44 -7.65
N ASP A 3 0.97 18.98 -8.86
CA ASP A 3 2.21 18.67 -9.60
C ASP A 3 3.49 19.00 -8.81
N CYS A 4 3.50 20.12 -8.07
CA CYS A 4 4.62 20.50 -7.22
C CYS A 4 4.91 19.50 -6.07
N GLU A 5 3.92 18.77 -5.60
CA GLU A 5 4.10 17.74 -4.58
C GLU A 5 4.81 16.50 -5.14
N TYR A 6 4.53 16.13 -6.41
CA TYR A 6 5.27 15.06 -7.10
C TYR A 6 6.74 15.43 -7.33
N GLU A 7 7.00 16.69 -7.70
CA GLU A 7 8.38 17.18 -7.84
C GLU A 7 9.14 17.10 -6.51
N GLN A 8 8.50 17.56 -5.42
CA GLN A 8 9.08 17.49 -4.07
C GLN A 8 9.30 16.04 -3.63
N MET A 9 8.32 15.16 -3.88
CA MET A 9 8.43 13.74 -3.59
C MET A 9 9.62 13.12 -4.34
N TYR A 10 9.74 13.35 -5.64
CA TYR A 10 10.86 12.86 -6.46
C TYR A 10 12.23 13.27 -5.93
N GLN A 11 12.34 14.51 -5.39
CA GLN A 11 13.58 15.01 -4.82
C GLN A 11 13.90 14.42 -3.45
N LEU A 12 12.87 14.13 -2.62
CA LEU A 12 13.04 13.76 -1.22
C LEU A 12 13.01 12.26 -0.98
N GLU A 13 12.26 11.48 -1.75
CA GLU A 13 11.94 10.09 -1.44
C GLU A 13 13.16 9.16 -1.35
N ALA A 14 14.27 9.50 -2.00
CA ALA A 14 15.49 8.70 -1.93
C ALA A 14 16.18 8.75 -0.56
N PHE A 15 16.03 9.85 0.19
CA PHE A 15 16.80 10.05 1.43
C PHE A 15 15.97 10.51 2.63
N TYR A 16 14.78 11.05 2.43
CA TYR A 16 13.97 11.57 3.54
C TYR A 16 13.49 10.42 4.44
N TRP A 17 13.63 10.58 5.74
CA TRP A 17 13.47 9.54 6.76
C TRP A 17 12.17 8.74 6.63
N TRP A 18 11.05 9.40 6.34
CA TRP A 18 9.74 8.75 6.24
C TRP A 18 9.67 7.79 5.06
N PHE A 19 10.07 8.23 3.85
CA PHE A 19 10.08 7.39 2.65
C PHE A 19 11.05 6.22 2.78
N VAL A 20 12.27 6.49 3.31
CA VAL A 20 13.29 5.44 3.50
C VAL A 20 12.82 4.39 4.49
N ALA A 21 12.28 4.79 5.64
CA ALA A 21 11.78 3.85 6.65
C ALA A 21 10.59 3.03 6.14
N ARG A 22 9.64 3.67 5.45
CA ARG A 22 8.50 2.97 4.85
C ARG A 22 8.96 1.93 3.82
N ARG A 23 9.84 2.30 2.87
CA ARG A 23 10.34 1.33 1.88
C ARG A 23 11.01 0.13 2.51
N LYS A 24 11.87 0.33 3.51
CA LYS A 24 12.51 -0.78 4.24
C LYS A 24 11.47 -1.69 4.90
N LEU A 25 10.42 -1.12 5.49
CA LEU A 25 9.34 -1.90 6.09
C LEU A 25 8.58 -2.70 5.02
N ILE A 26 8.22 -2.08 3.90
CA ILE A 26 7.51 -2.77 2.81
C ILE A 26 8.37 -3.89 2.22
N HIS A 27 9.68 -3.67 2.03
CA HIS A 27 10.59 -4.72 1.63
C HIS A 27 10.53 -5.94 2.58
N ASP A 28 10.67 -5.71 3.90
CA ASP A 28 10.60 -6.79 4.88
C ASP A 28 9.23 -7.50 4.84
N VAL A 29 8.14 -6.73 4.76
CA VAL A 29 6.77 -7.27 4.71
C VAL A 29 6.55 -8.15 3.48
N VAL A 30 7.11 -7.76 2.33
CA VAL A 30 7.01 -8.54 1.08
C VAL A 30 7.92 -9.75 1.12
N ALA A 31 9.14 -9.63 1.69
CA ALA A 31 10.12 -10.70 1.78
C ALA A 31 9.74 -11.77 2.84
N ASP A 32 9.10 -11.33 3.96
CA ASP A 32 8.77 -12.21 5.09
C ASP A 32 7.61 -13.15 4.75
N GLY A 33 7.95 -14.38 4.37
CA GLY A 33 6.97 -15.47 4.26
C GLY A 33 6.29 -15.64 2.91
N HIS A 34 6.80 -15.00 1.85
CA HIS A 34 6.26 -15.17 0.51
C HIS A 34 7.32 -15.67 -0.46
N ASN A 35 7.15 -16.91 -0.91
CA ASN A 35 7.90 -17.43 -2.05
C ASN A 35 7.11 -17.11 -3.32
N PHE A 36 7.38 -15.97 -3.91
CA PHE A 36 6.83 -15.64 -5.23
C PHE A 36 7.42 -16.58 -6.29
N PRO A 37 6.64 -16.98 -7.31
CA PRO A 37 7.18 -17.69 -8.45
C PRO A 37 8.23 -16.81 -9.16
N GLN A 38 9.16 -17.45 -9.89
CA GLN A 38 10.25 -16.73 -10.55
C GLN A 38 9.74 -15.73 -11.61
N ASP A 39 8.57 -15.96 -12.16
CA ASP A 39 7.84 -15.13 -13.12
C ASP A 39 6.73 -14.30 -12.48
N ALA A 40 6.83 -13.99 -11.20
CA ALA A 40 5.81 -13.25 -10.48
C ALA A 40 5.52 -11.89 -11.15
N THR A 41 4.25 -11.57 -11.24
CA THR A 41 3.75 -10.28 -11.71
C THR A 41 3.30 -9.44 -10.52
N ILE A 42 3.72 -8.18 -10.48
CA ILE A 42 3.51 -7.27 -9.37
C ILE A 42 2.84 -5.99 -9.89
N LEU A 43 1.85 -5.49 -9.18
CA LEU A 43 1.21 -4.20 -9.45
C LEU A 43 1.44 -3.25 -8.29
N ASP A 44 2.02 -2.08 -8.56
CA ASP A 44 2.09 -0.96 -7.63
C ASP A 44 1.05 0.10 -8.03
N ILE A 45 -0.04 0.17 -7.27
CA ILE A 45 -1.13 1.13 -7.49
C ILE A 45 -0.77 2.46 -6.83
N GLY A 46 -0.95 3.56 -7.55
CA GLY A 46 -0.49 4.88 -7.10
C GLY A 46 1.04 4.93 -6.99
N CYS A 47 1.74 4.40 -7.99
CA CYS A 47 3.20 4.27 -7.98
C CYS A 47 3.95 5.61 -7.88
N GLY A 48 3.26 6.73 -8.11
CA GLY A 48 3.79 8.09 -7.96
C GLY A 48 5.02 8.30 -8.84
N THR A 49 6.14 8.60 -8.21
CA THR A 49 7.42 8.87 -8.89
C THR A 49 8.27 7.61 -9.10
N GLY A 50 7.77 6.42 -8.76
CA GLY A 50 8.29 5.12 -9.18
C GLY A 50 9.37 4.50 -8.29
N LEU A 51 9.79 5.12 -7.18
CA LEU A 51 10.89 4.58 -6.37
C LEU A 51 10.55 3.26 -5.67
N ASN A 52 9.26 2.99 -5.39
CA ASN A 52 8.84 1.69 -4.85
C ASN A 52 8.94 0.58 -5.91
N ASN A 53 8.76 0.90 -7.20
CA ASN A 53 8.87 -0.08 -8.28
C ASN A 53 10.29 -0.66 -8.38
N GLU A 54 11.33 0.15 -8.12
CA GLU A 54 12.72 -0.35 -8.06
C GLU A 54 12.88 -1.42 -6.98
N LEU A 55 12.32 -1.17 -5.78
CA LEU A 55 12.35 -2.14 -4.69
C LEU A 55 11.53 -3.39 -5.01
N LEU A 56 10.34 -3.23 -5.55
CA LEU A 56 9.44 -4.34 -5.87
C LEU A 56 10.00 -5.22 -7.02
N SER A 57 10.85 -4.67 -7.88
CA SER A 57 11.48 -5.41 -8.98
C SER A 57 12.42 -6.54 -8.52
N GLU A 58 12.83 -6.55 -7.25
CA GLU A 58 13.56 -7.66 -6.63
C GLU A 58 12.70 -8.94 -6.51
N PHE A 59 11.38 -8.79 -6.52
CA PHE A 59 10.42 -9.89 -6.30
C PHE A 59 9.71 -10.37 -7.57
N GLY A 60 9.83 -9.66 -8.69
CA GLY A 60 9.19 -10.04 -9.95
C GLY A 60 9.08 -8.90 -10.95
N GLN A 61 8.29 -9.12 -12.00
CA GLN A 61 8.02 -8.12 -13.01
C GLN A 61 6.99 -7.09 -12.48
N VAL A 62 7.39 -5.82 -12.39
CA VAL A 62 6.56 -4.75 -11.82
C VAL A 62 5.84 -3.96 -12.89
N TRP A 63 4.57 -3.72 -12.65
CA TRP A 63 3.71 -2.76 -13.33
C TRP A 63 3.36 -1.64 -12.35
N GLY A 64 3.49 -0.40 -12.79
CA GLY A 64 3.07 0.77 -12.01
C GLY A 64 1.82 1.40 -12.60
N THR A 65 0.89 1.84 -11.76
CA THR A 65 -0.23 2.66 -12.22
C THR A 65 -0.40 3.89 -11.33
N ASP A 66 -0.75 5.00 -11.94
CA ASP A 66 -1.11 6.24 -11.26
C ASP A 66 -2.15 6.99 -12.09
N ARG A 67 -3.00 7.78 -11.45
CA ARG A 67 -3.98 8.63 -12.13
C ARG A 67 -3.37 9.90 -12.72
N SER A 68 -2.13 10.22 -12.37
CA SER A 68 -1.40 11.42 -12.79
C SER A 68 -0.34 11.08 -13.83
N GLU A 69 -0.53 11.56 -15.05
CA GLU A 69 0.50 11.46 -16.11
C GLU A 69 1.79 12.17 -15.68
N HIS A 70 1.69 13.23 -14.87
CA HIS A 70 2.86 13.94 -14.34
C HIS A 70 3.70 13.02 -13.42
N ALA A 71 3.05 12.24 -12.56
CA ALA A 71 3.71 11.23 -11.72
C ALA A 71 4.39 10.16 -12.58
N LEU A 72 3.68 9.60 -13.57
CA LEU A 72 4.22 8.58 -14.47
C LEU A 72 5.43 9.10 -15.26
N ASN A 73 5.48 10.39 -15.59
CA ASN A 73 6.65 10.99 -16.24
C ASN A 73 7.90 10.96 -15.35
N PHE A 74 7.77 11.07 -14.02
CA PHE A 74 8.90 10.86 -13.11
C PHE A 74 9.29 9.39 -13.05
N SER A 75 8.34 8.47 -13.04
CA SER A 75 8.60 7.03 -13.08
C SER A 75 9.37 6.63 -14.36
N ARG A 76 8.98 7.19 -15.51
CA ARG A 76 9.73 7.00 -16.78
C ARG A 76 11.16 7.51 -16.70
N LYS A 77 11.42 8.64 -16.02
CA LYS A 77 12.78 9.15 -15.79
C LYS A 77 13.65 8.21 -14.95
N ARG A 78 13.05 7.30 -14.17
CA ARG A 78 13.74 6.22 -13.45
C ARG A 78 13.94 4.97 -14.29
N GLY A 79 13.51 4.95 -15.54
CA GLY A 79 13.62 3.79 -16.43
C GLY A 79 12.54 2.74 -16.25
N ILE A 80 11.41 3.09 -15.60
CA ILE A 80 10.29 2.16 -15.45
C ILE A 80 9.45 2.22 -16.73
N GLU A 81 9.29 1.08 -17.39
CA GLU A 81 8.62 0.98 -18.69
C GLU A 81 7.15 0.53 -18.56
N ASN A 82 6.86 -0.38 -17.67
CA ASN A 82 5.51 -0.94 -17.50
C ASN A 82 4.62 0.01 -16.68
N LEU A 83 4.16 1.09 -17.29
CA LEU A 83 3.36 2.13 -16.65
C LEU A 83 2.02 2.30 -17.35
N VAL A 84 0.94 2.35 -16.55
CA VAL A 84 -0.43 2.53 -17.05
C VAL A 84 -1.09 3.72 -16.34
N LEU A 85 -1.64 4.65 -17.11
CA LEU A 85 -2.47 5.72 -16.58
C LEU A 85 -3.83 5.15 -16.23
N SER A 86 -4.14 5.04 -14.94
CA SER A 86 -5.37 4.40 -14.46
C SER A 86 -5.77 4.92 -13.08
N ASN A 87 -7.06 4.91 -12.79
CA ASN A 87 -7.58 5.15 -11.46
C ASN A 87 -7.67 3.83 -10.68
N ALA A 88 -7.42 3.87 -9.36
CA ALA A 88 -7.54 2.69 -8.50
C ALA A 88 -8.97 2.10 -8.46
N GLU A 89 -9.98 2.92 -8.76
CA GLU A 89 -11.39 2.54 -8.83
C GLU A 89 -11.79 1.91 -10.18
N ASP A 90 -10.89 1.93 -11.19
CA ASP A 90 -11.09 1.37 -12.53
C ASP A 90 -9.74 0.97 -13.13
N LEU A 91 -9.21 -0.20 -12.71
CA LEU A 91 -7.91 -0.69 -13.11
C LEU A 91 -7.95 -1.33 -14.50
N GLN A 92 -7.12 -0.85 -15.41
CA GLN A 92 -7.04 -1.29 -16.80
C GLN A 92 -6.23 -2.59 -16.96
N PHE A 93 -6.52 -3.60 -16.12
CA PHE A 93 -5.88 -4.91 -16.13
C PHE A 93 -6.92 -6.03 -16.10
N ALA A 94 -6.58 -7.19 -16.65
CA ALA A 94 -7.42 -8.37 -16.58
C ALA A 94 -7.54 -8.91 -15.14
N ASP A 95 -8.59 -9.71 -14.90
CA ASP A 95 -8.77 -10.41 -13.64
C ASP A 95 -7.57 -11.33 -13.37
N GLU A 96 -7.25 -11.51 -12.08
CA GLU A 96 -6.24 -12.46 -11.62
C GLU A 96 -4.88 -12.34 -12.34
N SER A 97 -4.41 -11.09 -12.56
CA SER A 97 -3.17 -10.81 -13.29
C SER A 97 -1.94 -10.76 -12.40
N PHE A 98 -2.08 -10.45 -11.09
CA PHE A 98 -0.94 -10.14 -10.24
C PHE A 98 -0.79 -11.05 -9.03
N ASN A 99 0.46 -11.49 -8.78
CA ASN A 99 0.82 -12.29 -7.61
C ASN A 99 0.97 -11.42 -6.35
N LEU A 100 1.40 -10.17 -6.53
CA LEU A 100 1.50 -9.15 -5.50
C LEU A 100 0.85 -7.86 -6.01
N VAL A 101 0.00 -7.26 -5.19
CA VAL A 101 -0.51 -5.90 -5.41
C VAL A 101 -0.12 -5.04 -4.22
N THR A 102 0.38 -3.84 -4.48
CA THR A 102 0.67 -2.84 -3.45
C THR A 102 -0.18 -1.59 -3.66
N ALA A 103 -0.65 -0.99 -2.57
CA ALA A 103 -1.30 0.34 -2.56
C ALA A 103 -0.77 1.11 -1.34
N LEU A 104 0.27 1.91 -1.57
CA LEU A 104 1.05 2.54 -0.51
C LEU A 104 0.68 4.02 -0.37
N ASP A 105 -0.21 4.32 0.58
CA ASP A 105 -0.82 5.63 0.80
C ASP A 105 -1.62 6.11 -0.43
N VAL A 106 -2.59 5.29 -0.84
CA VAL A 106 -3.45 5.50 -2.01
C VAL A 106 -4.93 5.62 -1.62
N LEU A 107 -5.43 4.73 -0.76
CA LEU A 107 -6.86 4.64 -0.44
C LEU A 107 -7.44 5.90 0.19
N GLU A 108 -6.63 6.69 0.89
CA GLU A 108 -7.03 7.99 1.43
C GLU A 108 -7.31 9.05 0.36
N HIS A 109 -6.86 8.84 -0.87
CA HIS A 109 -7.02 9.76 -1.99
C HIS A 109 -8.21 9.45 -2.90
N VAL A 110 -8.73 8.22 -2.86
CA VAL A 110 -9.83 7.79 -3.75
C VAL A 110 -11.19 8.25 -3.24
N ASP A 111 -12.14 8.42 -4.14
CA ASP A 111 -13.51 8.81 -3.80
C ASP A 111 -14.25 7.63 -3.17
N ASP A 112 -14.22 6.47 -3.82
CA ASP A 112 -14.83 5.22 -3.39
C ASP A 112 -13.77 4.16 -3.09
N ASP A 113 -13.39 4.05 -1.82
CA ASP A 113 -12.38 3.09 -1.38
C ASP A 113 -12.88 1.63 -1.43
N LEU A 114 -14.19 1.39 -1.40
CA LEU A 114 -14.75 0.05 -1.56
C LEU A 114 -14.67 -0.40 -3.01
N GLN A 115 -14.96 0.49 -3.97
CA GLN A 115 -14.78 0.20 -5.39
C GLN A 115 -13.30 -0.07 -5.71
N ALA A 116 -12.38 0.74 -5.18
CA ALA A 116 -10.95 0.50 -5.35
C ALA A 116 -10.53 -0.85 -4.79
N LEU A 117 -10.99 -1.23 -3.59
CA LEU A 117 -10.71 -2.55 -3.00
C LEU A 117 -11.30 -3.70 -3.83
N SER A 118 -12.46 -3.51 -4.46
CA SER A 118 -13.07 -4.49 -5.38
C SER A 118 -12.20 -4.70 -6.62
N GLU A 119 -11.68 -3.63 -7.22
CA GLU A 119 -10.76 -3.70 -8.37
C GLU A 119 -9.42 -4.35 -7.98
N ILE A 120 -8.87 -3.99 -6.83
CA ILE A 120 -7.65 -4.61 -6.29
C ILE A 120 -7.86 -6.12 -6.10
N TRP A 121 -9.01 -6.52 -5.54
CA TRP A 121 -9.35 -7.93 -5.38
C TRP A 121 -9.49 -8.63 -6.74
N ARG A 122 -10.14 -7.99 -7.71
CA ARG A 122 -10.34 -8.53 -9.06
C ARG A 122 -9.00 -8.85 -9.75
N VAL A 123 -8.06 -7.90 -9.74
CA VAL A 123 -6.78 -8.06 -10.44
C VAL A 123 -5.77 -8.94 -9.68
N THR A 124 -5.99 -9.18 -8.38
CA THR A 124 -5.14 -10.06 -7.57
C THR A 124 -5.45 -11.51 -7.90
N LYS A 125 -4.42 -12.34 -8.15
CA LYS A 125 -4.55 -13.78 -8.35
C LYS A 125 -5.04 -14.48 -7.09
N ALA A 126 -5.64 -15.65 -7.25
CA ALA A 126 -5.90 -16.55 -6.11
C ALA A 126 -4.58 -16.84 -5.37
N ASP A 127 -4.60 -16.79 -4.03
CA ASP A 127 -3.41 -16.84 -3.14
C ASP A 127 -2.45 -15.65 -3.29
N GLY A 128 -2.80 -14.66 -4.10
CA GLY A 128 -2.01 -13.44 -4.28
C GLY A 128 -2.03 -12.56 -3.04
N LEU A 129 -0.90 -11.89 -2.80
CA LEU A 129 -0.68 -10.99 -1.69
C LEU A 129 -1.14 -9.57 -2.02
N PHE A 130 -1.82 -8.93 -1.10
CA PHE A 130 -2.08 -7.49 -1.12
C PHE A 130 -1.40 -6.81 0.08
N VAL A 131 -0.58 -5.80 -0.19
CA VAL A 131 0.09 -4.98 0.83
C VAL A 131 -0.40 -3.54 0.73
N ILE A 132 -0.89 -3.01 1.83
CA ILE A 132 -1.46 -1.67 1.88
C ILE A 132 -0.89 -0.86 3.04
N THR A 133 -0.61 0.42 2.79
CA THR A 133 -0.42 1.42 3.85
C THR A 133 -1.45 2.53 3.73
N VAL A 134 -1.89 3.05 4.88
CA VAL A 134 -2.78 4.21 4.96
C VAL A 134 -2.44 5.04 6.19
N PRO A 135 -2.74 6.36 6.20
CA PRO A 135 -2.58 7.20 7.38
C PRO A 135 -3.58 6.80 8.48
N ALA A 136 -3.07 6.72 9.72
CA ALA A 136 -3.86 6.34 10.89
C ALA A 136 -4.61 7.54 11.49
N TYR A 137 -5.77 7.26 12.09
CA TYR A 137 -6.57 8.08 12.99
C TYR A 137 -7.02 9.44 12.45
N GLY A 138 -8.32 9.63 12.35
CA GLY A 138 -8.94 10.90 11.95
C GLY A 138 -8.54 12.09 12.84
N PHE A 139 -8.25 11.88 14.13
CA PHE A 139 -7.81 12.95 15.03
C PHE A 139 -6.39 13.49 14.73
N LEU A 140 -5.59 12.78 13.92
CA LEU A 140 -4.29 13.25 13.42
C LEU A 140 -4.41 14.13 12.16
N TRP A 141 -5.64 14.42 11.71
CA TRP A 141 -5.87 15.28 10.55
C TRP A 141 -5.24 16.66 10.72
N SER A 142 -4.65 17.20 9.66
CA SER A 142 -3.94 18.47 9.69
C SER A 142 -3.84 19.11 8.29
N GLU A 143 -3.20 20.27 8.20
CA GLU A 143 -2.89 20.92 6.92
C GLU A 143 -2.12 20.03 5.93
N HIS A 144 -1.36 19.06 6.42
CA HIS A 144 -0.66 18.08 5.59
C HIS A 144 -1.64 17.23 4.77
N ASP A 145 -2.73 16.78 5.39
CA ASP A 145 -3.77 15.99 4.73
C ASP A 145 -4.51 16.84 3.69
N GLU A 146 -4.79 18.10 4.03
CA GLU A 146 -5.41 19.06 3.12
C GLU A 146 -4.52 19.35 1.90
N ALA A 147 -3.19 19.53 2.11
CA ALA A 147 -2.22 19.76 1.05
C ALA A 147 -2.09 18.57 0.09
N LEU A 148 -2.14 17.36 0.62
CA LEU A 148 -2.09 16.12 -0.16
C LEU A 148 -3.46 15.73 -0.75
N HIS A 149 -4.52 16.48 -0.46
CA HIS A 149 -5.90 16.18 -0.88
C HIS A 149 -6.38 14.82 -0.37
N HIS A 150 -6.00 14.45 0.87
CA HIS A 150 -6.58 13.28 1.53
C HIS A 150 -8.09 13.50 1.74
N ARG A 151 -8.84 12.43 1.71
CA ARG A 151 -10.29 12.43 1.98
C ARG A 151 -10.61 11.84 3.33
N ARG A 152 -9.73 10.94 3.81
CA ARG A 152 -9.94 10.17 5.04
C ARG A 152 -8.62 9.69 5.66
N ARG A 153 -8.75 9.26 6.90
CA ARG A 153 -7.76 8.48 7.64
C ARG A 153 -8.45 7.28 8.25
N TYR A 154 -7.72 6.23 8.58
CA TYR A 154 -8.29 4.96 8.97
C TYR A 154 -7.92 4.58 10.41
N THR A 155 -8.69 3.66 10.99
CA THR A 155 -8.26 2.82 12.09
C THR A 155 -7.90 1.42 11.57
N ALA A 156 -7.04 0.68 12.28
CA ALA A 156 -6.69 -0.68 11.87
C ALA A 156 -7.93 -1.60 11.81
N HIS A 157 -8.88 -1.40 12.70
CA HIS A 157 -10.14 -2.15 12.72
C HIS A 157 -11.01 -1.85 11.48
N GLU A 158 -11.18 -0.57 11.16
CA GLU A 158 -11.93 -0.14 9.97
C GLU A 158 -11.31 -0.68 8.68
N LEU A 159 -9.98 -0.53 8.50
CA LEU A 159 -9.28 -1.05 7.33
C LEU A 159 -9.44 -2.57 7.21
N ARG A 160 -9.26 -3.31 8.32
CA ARG A 160 -9.47 -4.76 8.34
C ARG A 160 -10.87 -5.14 7.88
N ASN A 161 -11.90 -4.47 8.39
CA ASN A 161 -13.30 -4.76 8.02
C ASN A 161 -13.53 -4.49 6.53
N LYS A 162 -13.02 -3.38 5.98
CA LYS A 162 -13.12 -3.06 4.54
C LYS A 162 -12.44 -4.14 3.68
N LEU A 163 -11.23 -4.58 4.05
CA LEU A 163 -10.53 -5.65 3.35
C LEU A 163 -11.29 -6.98 3.39
N THR A 164 -11.80 -7.35 4.56
CA THR A 164 -12.59 -8.59 4.72
C THR A 164 -13.89 -8.53 3.91
N ASN A 165 -14.57 -7.39 3.90
CA ASN A 165 -15.80 -7.19 3.12
C ASN A 165 -15.53 -7.22 1.61
N ALA A 166 -14.34 -6.80 1.16
CA ALA A 166 -13.90 -6.93 -0.23
C ALA A 166 -13.49 -8.37 -0.61
N GLY A 167 -13.48 -9.32 0.34
CA GLY A 167 -13.19 -10.72 0.10
C GLY A 167 -11.76 -11.16 0.46
N PHE A 168 -10.92 -10.28 0.98
CA PHE A 168 -9.57 -10.62 1.42
C PHE A 168 -9.54 -11.30 2.79
N GLU A 169 -8.61 -12.23 2.97
CA GLU A 169 -8.20 -12.75 4.27
C GLU A 169 -7.03 -11.90 4.80
N VAL A 170 -7.23 -11.23 5.93
CA VAL A 170 -6.21 -10.33 6.50
C VAL A 170 -5.22 -11.13 7.33
N ASP A 171 -3.99 -11.29 6.82
CA ASP A 171 -2.90 -11.99 7.49
C ASP A 171 -2.36 -11.19 8.67
N ARG A 172 -2.10 -9.89 8.43
CA ARG A 172 -1.52 -9.01 9.43
C ARG A 172 -2.06 -7.59 9.30
N SER A 173 -2.29 -6.95 10.44
CA SER A 173 -2.57 -5.52 10.53
C SER A 173 -1.83 -4.95 11.72
N THR A 174 -0.98 -3.94 11.49
CA THR A 174 -0.16 -3.30 12.51
C THR A 174 -0.04 -1.82 12.25
N TYR A 175 0.36 -1.09 13.28
CA TYR A 175 0.74 0.33 13.12
C TYR A 175 2.23 0.46 12.85
N PHE A 176 2.62 1.62 12.32
CA PHE A 176 3.99 2.04 12.08
C PHE A 176 4.17 3.51 12.49
N ILE A 177 5.42 3.92 12.78
CA ILE A 177 5.77 5.24 13.32
C ILE A 177 5.13 5.43 14.72
N SER A 178 5.24 4.40 15.57
CA SER A 178 4.76 4.43 16.96
C SER A 178 5.69 5.25 17.86
N LEU A 179 7.01 5.10 17.71
CA LEU A 179 7.99 5.80 18.54
C LEU A 179 7.93 7.32 18.35
N LEU A 180 7.47 7.77 17.20
CA LEU A 180 7.30 9.20 16.90
C LEU A 180 5.84 9.67 17.05
N PHE A 181 4.94 8.80 17.52
CA PHE A 181 3.52 9.11 17.61
C PHE A 181 3.22 10.36 18.45
N PHE A 182 3.74 10.40 19.68
CA PHE A 182 3.49 11.53 20.59
C PHE A 182 4.11 12.84 20.09
N PRO A 183 5.37 12.90 19.65
CA PRO A 183 5.92 14.10 19.03
C PRO A 183 5.07 14.61 17.84
N ILE A 184 4.64 13.70 16.95
CA ILE A 184 3.81 14.06 15.81
C ILE A 184 2.42 14.52 16.26
N LEU A 185 1.79 13.84 17.21
CA LEU A 185 0.51 14.25 17.79
C LEU A 185 0.57 15.67 18.35
N PHE A 186 1.59 15.97 19.19
CA PHE A 186 1.75 17.32 19.74
C PHE A 186 1.96 18.37 18.66
N MET A 187 2.77 18.05 17.63
CA MET A 187 2.96 18.94 16.49
C MET A 187 1.63 19.20 15.74
N ARG A 188 0.81 18.16 15.51
CA ARG A 188 -0.51 18.28 14.85
C ARG A 188 -1.48 19.12 15.67
N ILE A 189 -1.54 18.90 16.98
CA ILE A 189 -2.37 19.71 17.90
C ILE A 189 -1.93 21.18 17.84
N ALA A 190 -0.63 21.45 17.93
CA ALA A 190 -0.11 22.82 17.85
C ALA A 190 -0.42 23.49 16.51
N GLN A 191 -0.31 22.76 15.40
CA GLN A 191 -0.70 23.25 14.06
C GLN A 191 -2.20 23.59 14.00
N ASN A 192 -3.06 22.73 14.55
CA ASN A 192 -4.51 22.92 14.52
C ASN A 192 -5.00 24.04 15.46
N LEU A 193 -4.25 24.36 16.53
CA LEU A 193 -4.53 25.51 17.42
C LEU A 193 -4.01 26.82 16.84
N GLY A 194 -3.07 26.77 15.90
CA GLY A 194 -2.56 27.94 15.18
C GLY A 194 -3.57 28.49 14.17
N LYS A 195 -3.25 29.65 13.57
CA LYS A 195 -4.03 30.16 12.44
C LYS A 195 -3.81 29.22 11.23
N LYS A 196 -4.88 28.67 10.69
CA LYS A 196 -4.82 27.89 9.44
C LYS A 196 -4.17 28.72 8.33
N SER A 197 -3.23 28.11 7.61
CA SER A 197 -2.62 28.73 6.43
C SER A 197 -3.66 28.90 5.32
N LEU A 198 -3.62 30.03 4.62
CA LEU A 198 -4.42 30.23 3.40
C LEU A 198 -4.02 29.27 2.26
N ARG A 199 -2.81 28.69 2.36
CA ARG A 199 -2.30 27.65 1.45
C ARG A 199 -1.74 26.53 2.30
N PRO A 200 -2.47 25.43 2.47
CA PRO A 200 -1.98 24.23 3.17
C PRO A 200 -0.65 23.78 2.59
N LYS A 201 0.29 23.41 3.46
CA LYS A 201 1.62 22.93 3.06
C LYS A 201 1.85 21.52 3.59
N THR A 202 2.54 20.71 2.80
CA THR A 202 3.03 19.41 3.28
C THR A 202 4.01 19.59 4.41
N SER A 203 4.01 18.64 5.34
CA SER A 203 4.91 18.68 6.52
C SER A 203 6.32 18.18 6.21
N HIS A 204 6.72 18.15 4.95
CA HIS A 204 8.09 17.76 4.56
C HIS A 204 9.07 18.88 4.93
N VAL A 205 9.47 18.90 6.20
CA VAL A 205 10.50 19.82 6.68
C VAL A 205 11.85 19.23 6.32
N VAL A 206 12.67 19.96 5.59
CA VAL A 206 14.06 19.56 5.32
C VAL A 206 14.83 19.57 6.64
N LEU A 207 15.14 18.37 7.15
CA LEU A 207 15.85 18.19 8.39
C LEU A 207 17.38 18.20 8.16
N PRO A 208 18.17 18.63 9.17
CA PRO A 208 19.61 18.41 9.15
C PRO A 208 19.93 16.92 8.94
N LYS A 209 20.99 16.60 8.18
CA LYS A 209 21.35 15.21 7.83
C LYS A 209 21.45 14.28 9.05
N TRP A 210 22.03 14.77 10.16
CA TRP A 210 22.15 13.97 11.36
C TRP A 210 20.80 13.60 11.98
N MET A 211 19.85 14.55 12.00
CA MET A 211 18.48 14.32 12.52
C MET A 211 17.70 13.35 11.61
N ASN A 212 17.77 13.54 10.30
CA ASN A 212 17.19 12.62 9.33
C ASN A 212 17.72 11.18 9.52
N SER A 213 19.04 11.03 9.67
CA SER A 213 19.67 9.72 9.94
C SER A 213 19.27 9.12 11.28
N LEU A 214 19.09 9.95 12.31
CA LEU A 214 18.62 9.50 13.62
C LEU A 214 17.19 8.96 13.54
N LEU A 215 16.29 9.67 12.84
CA LEU A 215 14.90 9.22 12.65
C LEU A 215 14.83 7.91 11.87
N ILE A 216 15.66 7.74 10.83
CA ILE A 216 15.77 6.46 10.12
C ILE A 216 16.17 5.33 11.07
N LYS A 217 17.19 5.54 11.91
CA LYS A 217 17.64 4.52 12.88
C LYS A 217 16.56 4.18 13.91
N ILE A 218 15.83 5.17 14.41
CA ILE A 218 14.71 4.96 15.35
C ILE A 218 13.64 4.08 14.68
N LEU A 219 13.26 4.36 13.43
CA LEU A 219 12.28 3.57 12.71
C LEU A 219 12.84 2.21 12.24
N ASP A 220 14.14 2.07 12.05
CA ASP A 220 14.78 0.77 11.84
C ASP A 220 14.66 -0.14 13.08
N LEU A 221 14.77 0.40 14.30
CA LEU A 221 14.49 -0.35 15.52
C LEU A 221 13.01 -0.79 15.61
N GLU A 222 12.09 0.10 15.27
CA GLU A 222 10.67 -0.22 15.19
C GLU A 222 10.38 -1.30 14.15
N ARG A 223 10.99 -1.21 12.97
CA ARG A 223 10.91 -2.21 11.90
C ARG A 223 11.42 -3.58 12.36
N LEU A 224 12.53 -3.63 13.09
CA LEU A 224 13.05 -4.89 13.67
C LEU A 224 12.09 -5.47 14.70
N TYR A 225 11.48 -4.65 15.56
CA TYR A 225 10.45 -5.10 16.51
C TYR A 225 9.24 -5.68 15.79
N LEU A 226 8.83 -5.07 14.67
CA LEU A 226 7.71 -5.53 13.86
C LEU A 226 7.91 -6.94 13.28
N LYS A 227 9.13 -7.47 13.19
CA LYS A 227 9.36 -8.88 12.81
C LYS A 227 8.79 -9.88 13.82
N TRP A 228 8.61 -9.47 15.06
CA TRP A 228 8.21 -10.35 16.16
C TRP A 228 6.81 -10.04 16.71
N SER A 229 6.34 -8.81 16.61
CA SER A 229 5.10 -8.39 17.22
C SER A 229 4.45 -7.24 16.47
N ASN A 230 3.15 -7.02 16.70
CA ASN A 230 2.41 -5.87 16.17
C ASN A 230 2.50 -4.69 17.15
N LEU A 231 2.46 -3.48 16.59
CA LEU A 231 2.37 -2.25 17.37
C LEU A 231 0.91 -1.87 17.58
N PRO A 232 0.52 -1.44 18.80
CA PRO A 232 -0.88 -1.15 19.13
C PRO A 232 -1.36 0.24 18.67
N PHE A 233 -0.44 1.13 18.31
CA PHE A 233 -0.72 2.49 17.79
C PHE A 233 0.44 2.98 16.93
N GLY A 234 0.20 4.01 16.12
CA GLY A 234 1.20 4.65 15.26
C GLY A 234 0.56 5.67 14.33
N VAL A 235 1.35 6.31 13.50
CA VAL A 235 0.89 7.37 12.58
C VAL A 235 0.36 6.79 11.26
N SER A 236 0.85 5.62 10.88
CA SER A 236 0.43 4.87 9.69
C SER A 236 -0.01 3.46 10.07
N ILE A 237 -0.85 2.86 9.25
CA ILE A 237 -1.24 1.45 9.33
C ILE A 237 -0.59 0.72 8.17
N VAL A 238 -0.08 -0.48 8.44
CA VAL A 238 0.40 -1.43 7.43
C VAL A 238 -0.42 -2.70 7.56
N CYS A 239 -0.97 -3.16 6.45
CA CYS A 239 -1.77 -4.36 6.43
C CYS A 239 -1.35 -5.26 5.29
N THR A 240 -1.31 -6.57 5.54
CA THR A 240 -1.16 -7.61 4.53
C THR A 240 -2.42 -8.46 4.50
N ALA A 241 -2.86 -8.80 3.31
CA ALA A 241 -4.04 -9.62 3.10
C ALA A 241 -3.85 -10.50 1.86
N ARG A 242 -4.56 -11.61 1.78
CA ARG A 242 -4.54 -12.54 0.66
C ARG A 242 -5.90 -12.68 0.02
N LYS A 243 -5.91 -12.85 -1.28
CA LYS A 243 -7.08 -13.36 -1.97
C LYS A 243 -7.17 -14.87 -1.72
N PRO A 244 -8.22 -15.38 -1.06
CA PRO A 244 -8.33 -16.82 -0.78
C PRO A 244 -8.36 -17.62 -2.07
N LYS A 245 -7.81 -18.84 -2.04
CA LYS A 245 -8.00 -19.81 -3.13
C LYS A 245 -9.48 -20.14 -3.25
N ALA A 246 -9.97 -20.23 -4.48
CA ALA A 246 -11.30 -20.79 -4.71
C ALA A 246 -11.38 -22.17 -4.01
N LYS A 247 -12.36 -22.36 -3.14
CA LYS A 247 -12.58 -23.70 -2.56
C LYS A 247 -12.85 -24.65 -3.72
N GLU A 248 -11.99 -25.64 -3.89
CA GLU A 248 -12.29 -26.75 -4.81
C GLU A 248 -13.63 -27.34 -4.38
N THR A 249 -14.66 -27.14 -5.20
CA THR A 249 -15.91 -27.84 -5.00
C THR A 249 -15.58 -29.33 -5.17
N PRO A 250 -15.82 -30.20 -4.17
CA PRO A 250 -15.58 -31.61 -4.35
C PRO A 250 -16.33 -32.07 -5.61
N VAL A 251 -15.58 -32.56 -6.58
CA VAL A 251 -16.20 -33.19 -7.78
C VAL A 251 -17.01 -34.36 -7.24
N ALA A 252 -18.34 -34.24 -7.35
CA ALA A 252 -19.22 -35.36 -7.01
C ALA A 252 -18.74 -36.61 -7.76
N PRO A 253 -18.59 -37.77 -7.09
CA PRO A 253 -18.18 -38.98 -7.77
C PRO A 253 -19.11 -39.21 -8.96
N ARG A 254 -18.52 -39.40 -10.14
CA ARG A 254 -19.29 -39.77 -11.32
C ARG A 254 -20.03 -41.07 -10.98
N GLU A 255 -21.34 -41.03 -10.91
CA GLU A 255 -22.16 -42.26 -10.90
C GLU A 255 -21.79 -43.08 -12.14
N GLU A 256 -21.18 -44.23 -11.92
CA GLU A 256 -20.93 -45.20 -12.97
C GLU A 256 -22.30 -45.66 -13.51
N SER A 257 -22.60 -45.29 -14.76
CA SER A 257 -23.79 -45.76 -15.42
C SER A 257 -23.76 -47.29 -15.48
N PRO A 258 -24.79 -48.01 -15.04
CA PRO A 258 -24.81 -49.46 -15.11
C PRO A 258 -24.70 -49.91 -16.56
N ILE A 259 -23.65 -50.64 -16.87
CA ILE A 259 -23.46 -51.32 -18.16
C ILE A 259 -24.63 -52.31 -18.29
N MET A 260 -25.55 -52.02 -19.17
CA MET A 260 -26.65 -52.90 -19.55
C MET A 260 -26.04 -54.07 -20.34
N GLN A 261 -25.82 -55.19 -19.66
CA GLN A 261 -25.46 -56.46 -20.35
C GLN A 261 -26.67 -56.91 -21.20
N MET A 262 -26.59 -56.69 -22.50
CA MET A 262 -27.45 -57.38 -23.44
C MET A 262 -26.95 -58.80 -23.55
N GLN A 263 -27.71 -59.76 -22.99
CA GLN A 263 -27.59 -61.21 -23.30
C GLN A 263 -28.18 -61.48 -24.69
N LEU A 264 -27.37 -62.08 -25.54
CA LEU A 264 -27.78 -62.80 -26.75
C LEU A 264 -28.27 -64.19 -26.39
#